data_abc74a5f611ae03ae89624b639118fe0
#
_entry.id   abc74a5f611ae03ae89624b639118fe0
#
_cell.length_a   1.000
_cell.length_b   1.000
_cell.length_c   1.000
_cell.angle_alpha   90.00
_cell.angle_beta   90.00
_cell.angle_gamma   90.00
#
_symmetry.space_group_name_H-M   'P 1'
#
loop_
_entity.id
_entity.type
_entity.pdbx_description
1 polymer ?
#
loop_
_entity_poly.entity_id
_entity_poly.type
_entity_poly.pdbx_seq_one_letter_code
_entity_poly.pdbx_strand_id
1 'polypeptide(L)'
;MRCWLLTEISWSGYIKMIELTTPISEELIRELKVGDEVGISGVIFTGRDAVHKYLHEGGELPEDVSVKGGIIYHCGPVVVKDKNGDWQVTAAGPTTSIREEPYQGDIMKKFDLRGVIGKGGMGPKTLAACGENGCVYLHAIGGAAQVLAERITRVCNVYFLEKFGSPEAIWELEVDKFPAVVTMDSHGRSLHAEVAEASLSVLAENI
;
A
#
# COMPACT_ATOMS: atom_id res chain seq x y z
N MET A 1 -39.34 -39.08 4.00
CA MET A 1 -39.15 -37.72 3.44
C MET A 1 -38.73 -36.78 4.56
N ARG A 2 -37.45 -36.54 4.75
CA ARG A 2 -36.93 -35.55 5.72
C ARG A 2 -36.60 -34.31 4.96
N CYS A 3 -37.40 -33.27 5.18
CA CYS A 3 -37.20 -31.94 4.68
C CYS A 3 -35.97 -31.34 5.38
N TRP A 4 -34.93 -30.97 4.64
CA TRP A 4 -33.79 -30.22 5.14
C TRP A 4 -34.24 -28.78 5.32
N LEU A 5 -34.38 -28.35 6.55
CA LEU A 5 -34.50 -26.94 6.90
C LEU A 5 -33.15 -26.26 6.59
N LEU A 6 -33.17 -25.47 5.55
CA LEU A 6 -32.10 -24.48 5.28
C LEU A 6 -32.20 -23.46 6.43
N THR A 7 -31.33 -23.58 7.42
CA THR A 7 -31.08 -22.50 8.35
C THR A 7 -30.53 -21.30 7.57
N GLU A 8 -31.27 -20.21 7.61
CA GLU A 8 -30.85 -18.92 7.05
C GLU A 8 -29.49 -18.55 7.66
N ILE A 9 -28.42 -18.62 6.86
CA ILE A 9 -27.16 -18.03 7.21
C ILE A 9 -27.36 -16.52 7.08
N SER A 10 -27.58 -15.87 8.21
CA SER A 10 -27.60 -14.41 8.30
C SER A 10 -26.20 -13.89 7.98
N TRP A 11 -26.03 -13.35 6.77
CA TRP A 11 -24.84 -12.60 6.35
C TRP A 11 -24.89 -11.18 6.94
N SER A 12 -24.96 -11.04 8.26
CA SER A 12 -24.92 -9.73 8.94
C SER A 12 -23.52 -9.27 9.33
N GLY A 13 -22.50 -9.74 8.61
CA GLY A 13 -21.12 -9.33 8.77
C GLY A 13 -20.63 -8.51 7.59
N TYR A 14 -21.23 -7.35 7.31
CA TYR A 14 -20.52 -6.33 6.51
C TYR A 14 -19.32 -5.88 7.32
N ILE A 15 -18.12 -6.35 6.94
CA ILE A 15 -16.88 -5.76 7.44
C ILE A 15 -16.93 -4.30 7.00
N LYS A 16 -17.06 -3.41 7.97
CA LYS A 16 -17.12 -1.97 7.69
C LYS A 16 -15.74 -1.51 7.26
N MET A 17 -15.56 -1.25 5.98
CA MET A 17 -14.33 -0.66 5.45
C MET A 17 -14.08 0.69 6.13
N ILE A 18 -12.88 0.88 6.66
CA ILE A 18 -12.44 2.13 7.29
C ILE A 18 -12.02 3.09 6.18
N GLU A 19 -12.61 4.27 6.13
CA GLU A 19 -12.25 5.29 5.13
C GLU A 19 -11.08 6.12 5.63
N LEU A 20 -10.02 6.19 4.82
CA LEU A 20 -8.83 6.99 5.05
C LEU A 20 -8.73 8.06 3.98
N THR A 21 -8.44 9.30 4.39
CA THR A 21 -8.21 10.41 3.44
C THR A 21 -6.83 11.01 3.66
N THR A 22 -6.01 11.04 2.61
CA THR A 22 -4.67 11.63 2.66
C THR A 22 -4.75 13.18 2.60
N PRO A 23 -3.91 13.89 3.37
CA PRO A 23 -2.93 13.41 4.34
C PRO A 23 -3.59 12.85 5.60
N ILE A 24 -3.09 11.72 6.11
CA ILE A 24 -3.66 10.99 7.24
C ILE A 24 -2.93 11.41 8.53
N SER A 25 -3.66 11.55 9.63
CA SER A 25 -3.05 11.82 10.93
C SER A 25 -2.42 10.56 11.54
N GLU A 26 -1.41 10.75 12.39
CA GLU A 26 -0.75 9.64 13.08
C GLU A 26 -1.72 8.94 14.04
N GLU A 27 -2.59 9.70 14.71
CA GLU A 27 -3.58 9.16 15.63
C GLU A 27 -4.49 8.15 14.94
N LEU A 28 -5.00 8.47 13.76
CA LEU A 28 -5.87 7.58 13.00
C LEU A 28 -5.14 6.31 12.55
N ILE A 29 -3.88 6.43 12.12
CA ILE A 29 -3.06 5.27 11.75
C ILE A 29 -2.82 4.35 12.95
N ARG A 30 -2.62 4.90 14.14
CA ARG A 30 -2.40 4.10 15.35
C ARG A 30 -3.67 3.40 15.87
N GLU A 31 -4.84 3.74 15.36
CA GLU A 31 -6.08 3.00 15.63
C GLU A 31 -6.21 1.72 14.78
N LEU A 32 -5.52 1.68 13.61
CA LEU A 32 -5.59 0.56 12.68
C LEU A 32 -4.87 -0.68 13.20
N LYS A 33 -5.42 -1.83 12.87
CA LYS A 33 -4.90 -3.16 13.26
C LYS A 33 -4.80 -4.07 12.06
N VAL A 34 -3.92 -5.04 12.16
CA VAL A 34 -3.84 -6.15 11.19
C VAL A 34 -5.21 -6.78 10.99
N GLY A 35 -5.62 -6.86 9.73
CA GLY A 35 -6.92 -7.38 9.31
C GLY A 35 -7.94 -6.30 8.95
N ASP A 36 -7.71 -5.03 9.30
CA ASP A 36 -8.62 -3.95 8.93
C ASP A 36 -8.63 -3.74 7.42
N GLU A 37 -9.83 -3.69 6.83
CA GLU A 37 -10.05 -3.30 5.44
C GLU A 37 -10.21 -1.79 5.35
N VAL A 38 -9.44 -1.18 4.45
CA VAL A 38 -9.42 0.28 4.30
C VAL A 38 -9.75 0.69 2.86
N GLY A 39 -10.47 1.82 2.72
CA GLY A 39 -10.68 2.53 1.47
C GLY A 39 -9.96 3.87 1.50
N ILE A 40 -8.96 4.04 0.65
CA ILE A 40 -8.09 5.23 0.65
C ILE A 40 -8.58 6.20 -0.40
N SER A 41 -8.77 7.47 0.00
CA SER A 41 -9.11 8.59 -0.88
C SER A 41 -8.11 9.72 -0.75
N GLY A 42 -8.03 10.58 -1.79
CA GLY A 42 -7.07 11.68 -1.87
C GLY A 42 -5.83 11.32 -2.69
N VAL A 43 -4.69 11.92 -2.37
CA VAL A 43 -3.46 11.77 -3.16
C VAL A 43 -2.55 10.71 -2.59
N ILE A 44 -2.09 9.78 -3.43
CA ILE A 44 -1.03 8.82 -3.14
C ILE A 44 0.10 8.97 -4.18
N PHE A 45 1.30 8.50 -3.82
CA PHE A 45 2.48 8.56 -4.67
C PHE A 45 2.96 7.15 -5.00
N THR A 46 3.40 6.92 -6.25
CA THR A 46 4.08 5.66 -6.54
C THR A 46 5.57 5.75 -6.26
N GLY A 47 6.18 4.61 -5.90
CA GLY A 47 7.62 4.50 -5.72
C GLY A 47 8.05 3.03 -5.77
N ARG A 48 9.15 2.75 -6.48
CA ARG A 48 9.76 1.44 -6.58
C ARG A 48 11.26 1.51 -6.32
N ASP A 49 12.00 0.48 -6.69
CA ASP A 49 13.42 0.27 -6.39
C ASP A 49 14.29 1.51 -6.65
N ALA A 50 14.18 2.14 -7.83
CA ALA A 50 15.04 3.27 -8.19
C ALA A 50 14.76 4.50 -7.33
N VAL A 51 13.49 4.81 -7.08
CA VAL A 51 13.07 5.94 -6.23
C VAL A 51 13.49 5.70 -4.79
N HIS A 52 13.21 4.53 -4.23
CA HIS A 52 13.56 4.21 -2.84
C HIS A 52 15.06 4.29 -2.61
N LYS A 53 15.86 3.68 -3.49
CA LYS A 53 17.31 3.77 -3.42
C LYS A 53 17.79 5.22 -3.50
N TYR A 54 17.30 6.00 -4.47
CA TYR A 54 17.67 7.40 -4.65
C TYR A 54 17.37 8.24 -3.40
N LEU A 55 16.19 8.11 -2.82
CA LEU A 55 15.78 8.86 -1.62
C LEU A 55 16.56 8.44 -0.37
N HIS A 56 16.90 7.16 -0.26
CA HIS A 56 17.73 6.62 0.82
C HIS A 56 19.18 7.13 0.73
N GLU A 57 19.74 7.20 -0.47
CA GLU A 57 21.11 7.69 -0.73
C GLU A 57 21.24 9.23 -0.61
N GLY A 58 20.24 9.92 -0.10
CA GLY A 58 20.25 11.36 0.13
C GLY A 58 19.62 12.20 -0.98
N GLY A 59 19.00 11.54 -1.97
CA GLY A 59 18.18 12.24 -2.96
C GLY A 59 17.01 12.97 -2.32
N GLU A 60 16.55 14.03 -3.01
CA GLU A 60 15.45 14.86 -2.55
C GLU A 60 14.26 14.80 -3.50
N LEU A 61 13.07 14.97 -2.97
CA LEU A 61 11.87 15.20 -3.76
C LEU A 61 11.93 16.64 -4.33
N PRO A 62 11.24 16.93 -5.44
CA PRO A 62 11.06 18.30 -5.90
C PRO A 62 10.47 19.19 -4.79
N GLU A 63 10.83 20.48 -4.78
CA GLU A 63 10.45 21.42 -3.70
C GLU A 63 8.94 21.60 -3.53
N ASP A 64 8.18 21.38 -4.58
CA ASP A 64 6.72 21.47 -4.61
C ASP A 64 6.00 20.16 -4.21
N VAL A 65 6.75 19.09 -3.91
CA VAL A 65 6.21 17.77 -3.55
C VAL A 65 6.26 17.54 -2.04
N SER A 66 5.10 17.39 -1.43
CA SER A 66 4.99 16.96 -0.05
C SER A 66 4.27 15.61 0.05
N VAL A 67 4.98 14.62 0.55
CA VAL A 67 4.41 13.29 0.83
C VAL A 67 4.11 13.07 2.34
N LYS A 68 4.25 14.13 3.13
CA LYS A 68 3.99 14.10 4.57
C LYS A 68 2.54 13.70 4.87
N GLY A 69 2.35 12.78 5.81
CA GLY A 69 1.03 12.22 6.12
C GLY A 69 0.45 11.36 4.98
N GLY A 70 1.22 11.13 3.95
CA GLY A 70 0.80 10.43 2.73
C GLY A 70 1.14 8.96 2.71
N ILE A 71 0.88 8.37 1.57
CA ILE A 71 1.07 6.95 1.28
C ILE A 71 1.95 6.80 0.03
N ILE A 72 2.93 5.91 0.09
CA ILE A 72 3.67 5.45 -1.09
C ILE A 72 3.11 4.09 -1.54
N TYR A 73 2.77 3.99 -2.82
CA TYR A 73 2.33 2.77 -3.45
C TYR A 73 3.48 2.14 -4.25
N HIS A 74 3.89 0.94 -3.85
CA HIS A 74 4.88 0.14 -4.57
C HIS A 74 4.29 -0.36 -5.88
N CYS A 75 4.31 0.50 -6.88
CA CYS A 75 3.69 0.26 -8.16
C CYS A 75 4.44 1.00 -9.27
N GLY A 76 4.63 0.32 -10.39
CA GLY A 76 4.95 0.96 -11.66
C GLY A 76 3.71 0.90 -12.55
N PRO A 77 2.89 1.96 -12.58
CA PRO A 77 1.63 1.92 -13.31
C PRO A 77 1.85 1.85 -14.82
N VAL A 78 0.91 1.25 -15.52
CA VAL A 78 0.81 1.36 -16.97
C VAL A 78 0.00 2.62 -17.28
N VAL A 79 0.63 3.56 -17.93
CA VAL A 79 0.04 4.86 -18.25
C VAL A 79 0.03 5.10 -19.75
N VAL A 80 -1.02 5.75 -20.21
CA VAL A 80 -1.18 6.20 -21.61
C VAL A 80 -1.57 7.67 -21.62
N LYS A 81 -1.33 8.36 -22.73
CA LYS A 81 -1.89 9.69 -22.94
C LYS A 81 -3.21 9.58 -23.68
N ASP A 82 -4.22 10.30 -23.20
CA ASP A 82 -5.49 10.42 -23.88
C ASP A 82 -5.41 11.36 -25.09
N LYS A 83 -6.55 11.63 -25.73
CA LYS A 83 -6.67 12.51 -26.91
C LYS A 83 -6.31 13.97 -26.60
N ASN A 84 -6.37 14.39 -25.36
CA ASN A 84 -6.05 15.74 -24.91
C ASN A 84 -4.57 15.85 -24.49
N GLY A 85 -3.87 14.73 -24.40
CA GLY A 85 -2.50 14.63 -23.91
C GLY A 85 -2.38 14.39 -22.41
N ASP A 86 -3.50 14.21 -21.71
CA ASP A 86 -3.53 13.93 -20.28
C ASP A 86 -3.18 12.46 -19.98
N TRP A 87 -2.46 12.24 -18.89
CA TRP A 87 -2.09 10.89 -18.47
C TRP A 87 -3.26 10.14 -17.87
N GLN A 88 -3.42 8.89 -18.27
CA GLN A 88 -4.41 7.95 -17.72
C GLN A 88 -3.73 6.67 -17.29
N VAL A 89 -4.10 6.15 -16.13
CA VAL A 89 -3.64 4.86 -15.62
C VAL A 89 -4.56 3.76 -16.13
N THR A 90 -4.01 2.79 -16.85
CA THR A 90 -4.77 1.64 -17.39
C THR A 90 -4.55 0.36 -16.58
N ALA A 91 -3.45 0.27 -15.83
CA ALA A 91 -3.20 -0.81 -14.90
C ALA A 91 -2.30 -0.30 -13.76
N ALA A 92 -2.61 -0.67 -12.51
CA ALA A 92 -1.88 -0.24 -11.31
C ALA A 92 -1.72 -1.41 -10.32
N GLY A 93 -1.08 -2.49 -10.76
CA GLY A 93 -0.81 -3.65 -9.90
C GLY A 93 0.34 -3.41 -8.93
N PRO A 94 0.21 -3.87 -7.66
CA PRO A 94 1.29 -3.75 -6.68
C PRO A 94 2.52 -4.57 -7.10
N THR A 95 3.71 -4.04 -6.87
CA THR A 95 4.97 -4.79 -6.97
C THR A 95 5.30 -5.49 -5.64
N THR A 96 6.25 -6.41 -5.67
CA THR A 96 6.71 -7.15 -4.48
C THR A 96 7.52 -6.23 -3.58
N SER A 97 7.00 -5.94 -2.39
CA SER A 97 7.51 -4.89 -1.49
C SER A 97 8.79 -5.23 -0.76
N ILE A 98 9.10 -6.51 -0.54
CA ILE A 98 10.29 -6.91 0.25
C ILE A 98 11.63 -6.39 -0.34
N ARG A 99 11.63 -6.00 -1.62
CA ARG A 99 12.82 -5.39 -2.24
C ARG A 99 13.15 -4.03 -1.68
N GLU A 100 12.14 -3.32 -1.16
CA GLU A 100 12.27 -1.99 -0.56
C GLU A 100 12.64 -2.05 0.95
N GLU A 101 12.68 -3.25 1.54
CA GLU A 101 13.00 -3.47 2.96
C GLU A 101 14.30 -2.77 3.42
N PRO A 102 15.39 -2.68 2.62
CA PRO A 102 16.59 -1.96 3.04
C PRO A 102 16.40 -0.47 3.24
N TYR A 103 15.40 0.13 2.61
CA TYR A 103 15.21 1.58 2.46
C TYR A 103 13.98 2.09 3.20
N GLN A 104 12.93 1.26 3.32
CA GLN A 104 11.59 1.69 3.65
C GLN A 104 11.48 2.39 5.01
N GLY A 105 12.17 1.89 6.03
CA GLY A 105 12.15 2.50 7.36
C GLY A 105 12.67 3.94 7.36
N ASP A 106 13.79 4.18 6.67
CA ASP A 106 14.38 5.52 6.56
C ASP A 106 13.48 6.49 5.80
N ILE A 107 12.82 6.00 4.74
CA ILE A 107 11.88 6.79 3.95
C ILE A 107 10.63 7.14 4.75
N MET A 108 10.06 6.21 5.51
CA MET A 108 8.95 6.47 6.42
C MET A 108 9.28 7.59 7.39
N LYS A 109 10.44 7.53 8.01
CA LYS A 109 10.92 8.53 8.97
C LYS A 109 11.23 9.87 8.32
N LYS A 110 12.00 9.87 7.21
CA LYS A 110 12.45 11.09 6.51
C LYS A 110 11.29 11.93 6.02
N PHE A 111 10.26 11.28 5.52
CA PHE A 111 9.13 11.94 4.86
C PHE A 111 7.83 11.96 5.68
N ASP A 112 7.87 11.49 6.93
CA ASP A 112 6.71 11.43 7.82
C ASP A 112 5.49 10.76 7.15
N LEU A 113 5.75 9.60 6.51
CA LEU A 113 4.72 8.81 5.85
C LEU A 113 3.77 8.16 6.86
N ARG A 114 2.55 7.85 6.42
CA ARG A 114 1.55 7.13 7.22
C ARG A 114 1.23 5.75 6.69
N GLY A 115 1.57 5.47 5.46
CA GLY A 115 1.34 4.14 4.92
C GLY A 115 2.19 3.81 3.71
N VAL A 116 2.32 2.52 3.49
CA VAL A 116 2.94 1.94 2.29
C VAL A 116 2.01 0.88 1.75
N ILE A 117 1.65 0.97 0.46
CA ILE A 117 0.85 -0.04 -0.22
C ILE A 117 1.75 -0.93 -1.07
N GLY A 118 1.54 -2.25 -1.01
CA GLY A 118 2.26 -3.18 -1.87
C GLY A 118 1.70 -4.59 -1.83
N LYS A 119 2.52 -5.59 -2.16
CA LYS A 119 2.17 -7.01 -2.03
C LYS A 119 3.31 -7.82 -1.43
N GLY A 120 2.97 -8.98 -0.84
CA GLY A 120 3.93 -9.95 -0.32
C GLY A 120 4.48 -9.62 1.06
N GLY A 121 4.11 -8.47 1.64
CA GLY A 121 4.62 -8.04 2.94
C GLY A 121 6.01 -7.44 2.91
N MET A 122 6.47 -7.04 4.09
CA MET A 122 7.78 -6.46 4.36
C MET A 122 8.45 -7.20 5.53
N GLY A 123 9.70 -6.89 5.78
CA GLY A 123 10.48 -7.52 6.83
C GLY A 123 10.41 -6.80 8.19
N PRO A 124 11.24 -7.27 9.16
CA PRO A 124 11.22 -6.77 10.53
C PRO A 124 11.68 -5.32 10.67
N LYS A 125 12.53 -4.80 9.78
CA LYS A 125 12.95 -3.38 9.82
C LYS A 125 11.79 -2.47 9.51
N THR A 126 11.01 -2.78 8.47
CA THR A 126 9.80 -2.02 8.14
C THR A 126 8.76 -2.14 9.25
N LEU A 127 8.59 -3.32 9.87
CA LEU A 127 7.67 -3.50 10.99
C LEU A 127 8.05 -2.62 12.18
N ALA A 128 9.33 -2.59 12.54
CA ALA A 128 9.82 -1.70 13.60
C ALA A 128 9.56 -0.22 13.26
N ALA A 129 9.85 0.19 12.01
CA ALA A 129 9.61 1.54 11.55
C ALA A 129 8.13 1.93 11.56
N CYS A 130 7.20 1.00 11.30
CA CYS A 130 5.76 1.22 11.45
C CYS A 130 5.41 1.64 12.89
N GLY A 131 5.95 0.92 13.89
CA GLY A 131 5.75 1.25 15.30
C GLY A 131 6.34 2.60 15.70
N GLU A 132 7.59 2.85 15.29
CA GLU A 132 8.33 4.06 15.65
C GLU A 132 7.74 5.34 15.04
N ASN A 133 7.25 5.27 13.78
CA ASN A 133 6.84 6.45 13.02
C ASN A 133 5.31 6.55 12.83
N GLY A 134 4.52 5.68 13.44
CA GLY A 134 3.06 5.70 13.25
C GLY A 134 2.68 5.46 11.78
N CYS A 135 3.13 4.33 11.23
CA CYS A 135 2.86 3.89 9.87
C CYS A 135 2.19 2.52 9.85
N VAL A 136 1.60 2.16 8.72
CA VAL A 136 1.08 0.82 8.43
C VAL A 136 1.55 0.33 7.07
N TYR A 137 1.68 -0.99 6.93
CA TYR A 137 1.81 -1.61 5.62
C TYR A 137 0.45 -2.16 5.18
N LEU A 138 0.06 -1.76 3.99
CA LEU A 138 -1.22 -2.02 3.36
C LEU A 138 -1.03 -2.99 2.19
N HIS A 139 -1.71 -4.11 2.24
CA HIS A 139 -1.66 -5.11 1.17
C HIS A 139 -2.72 -4.80 0.13
N ALA A 140 -2.31 -4.60 -1.13
CA ALA A 140 -3.20 -4.55 -2.27
C ALA A 140 -3.20 -5.89 -3.01
N ILE A 141 -4.34 -6.26 -3.60
CA ILE A 141 -4.53 -7.58 -4.21
C ILE A 141 -3.68 -7.70 -5.48
N GLY A 142 -2.73 -8.65 -5.47
CA GLY A 142 -1.95 -9.01 -6.66
C GLY A 142 -2.87 -9.59 -7.76
N GLY A 143 -2.63 -9.18 -9.01
CA GLY A 143 -3.46 -9.60 -10.15
C GLY A 143 -4.69 -8.72 -10.42
N ALA A 144 -5.07 -7.85 -9.49
CA ALA A 144 -6.21 -6.92 -9.64
C ALA A 144 -5.82 -5.57 -10.27
N ALA A 145 -4.81 -5.52 -11.12
CA ALA A 145 -4.20 -4.28 -11.62
C ALA A 145 -5.18 -3.34 -12.33
N GLN A 146 -6.15 -3.89 -13.06
CA GLN A 146 -7.18 -3.11 -13.74
C GLN A 146 -8.20 -2.55 -12.74
N VAL A 147 -8.67 -3.39 -11.80
CA VAL A 147 -9.62 -2.97 -10.76
C VAL A 147 -9.04 -1.87 -9.88
N LEU A 148 -7.74 -1.97 -9.55
CA LEU A 148 -7.03 -0.94 -8.79
C LEU A 148 -6.87 0.36 -9.61
N ALA A 149 -6.63 0.25 -10.92
CA ALA A 149 -6.55 1.41 -11.81
C ALA A 149 -7.89 2.17 -11.90
N GLU A 150 -9.03 1.47 -11.84
CA GLU A 150 -10.37 2.09 -11.81
C GLU A 150 -10.62 2.97 -10.57
N ARG A 151 -9.81 2.79 -9.51
CA ARG A 151 -9.85 3.63 -8.31
C ARG A 151 -8.96 4.87 -8.41
N ILE A 152 -8.19 5.01 -9.48
CA ILE A 152 -7.37 6.18 -9.76
C ILE A 152 -8.18 7.11 -10.64
N THR A 153 -8.61 8.23 -10.05
CA THR A 153 -9.50 9.19 -10.72
C THR A 153 -8.72 10.16 -11.61
N ARG A 154 -7.46 10.43 -11.26
CA ARG A 154 -6.62 11.36 -12.00
C ARG A 154 -5.13 11.12 -11.75
N VAL A 155 -4.31 11.35 -12.76
CA VAL A 155 -2.87 11.57 -12.61
C VAL A 155 -2.64 13.06 -12.41
N CYS A 156 -2.24 13.44 -11.19
CA CYS A 156 -2.00 14.84 -10.85
C CYS A 156 -0.69 15.34 -11.43
N ASN A 157 0.39 14.54 -11.30
CA ASN A 157 1.71 14.88 -11.78
C ASN A 157 2.59 13.63 -11.96
N VAL A 158 3.78 13.81 -12.55
CA VAL A 158 4.82 12.79 -12.65
C VAL A 158 6.19 13.42 -12.42
N TYR A 159 7.00 12.82 -11.56
CA TYR A 159 8.34 13.30 -11.22
C TYR A 159 9.39 12.25 -11.58
N PHE A 160 10.56 12.70 -11.98
CA PHE A 160 11.70 11.87 -12.38
C PHE A 160 11.44 10.94 -13.57
N LEU A 161 10.47 11.27 -14.45
CA LEU A 161 10.13 10.44 -15.60
C LEU A 161 11.33 10.22 -16.52
N GLU A 162 12.09 11.28 -16.84
CA GLU A 162 13.27 11.18 -17.68
C GLU A 162 14.44 10.46 -17.00
N LYS A 163 14.53 10.58 -15.66
CA LYS A 163 15.62 10.00 -14.87
C LYS A 163 15.47 8.49 -14.68
N PHE A 164 14.26 8.02 -14.39
CA PHE A 164 14.01 6.63 -13.99
C PHE A 164 13.14 5.85 -14.97
N GLY A 165 12.52 6.53 -15.93
CA GLY A 165 11.54 5.91 -16.83
C GLY A 165 10.16 5.69 -16.16
N SER A 166 9.16 5.47 -16.99
CA SER A 166 7.74 5.40 -16.54
C SER A 166 7.47 4.40 -15.39
N PRO A 167 8.03 3.19 -15.36
CA PRO A 167 7.74 2.24 -14.28
C PRO A 167 8.38 2.59 -12.93
N GLU A 168 9.41 3.43 -12.95
CA GLU A 168 10.19 3.79 -11.76
C GLU A 168 10.03 5.27 -11.36
N ALA A 169 9.30 6.04 -12.17
CA ALA A 169 8.95 7.45 -11.87
C ALA A 169 7.99 7.52 -10.67
N ILE A 170 7.97 8.68 -10.00
CA ILE A 170 6.95 8.99 -9.00
C ILE A 170 5.73 9.53 -9.72
N TRP A 171 4.64 8.80 -9.67
CA TRP A 171 3.33 9.25 -10.13
C TRP A 171 2.53 9.75 -8.94
N GLU A 172 2.05 10.98 -9.02
CA GLU A 172 1.12 11.57 -8.07
C GLU A 172 -0.30 11.28 -8.55
N LEU A 173 -1.00 10.43 -7.81
CA LEU A 173 -2.28 9.85 -8.22
C LEU A 173 -3.38 10.25 -7.24
N GLU A 174 -4.46 10.82 -7.75
CA GLU A 174 -5.68 11.01 -6.99
C GLU A 174 -6.51 9.73 -7.05
N VAL A 175 -6.92 9.23 -5.89
CA VAL A 175 -7.66 7.98 -5.74
C VAL A 175 -8.97 8.18 -4.99
N ASP A 176 -9.96 7.31 -5.28
CA ASP A 176 -11.23 7.26 -4.57
C ASP A 176 -11.51 5.83 -4.09
N LYS A 177 -11.57 5.66 -2.76
CA LYS A 177 -11.83 4.38 -2.09
C LYS A 177 -10.94 3.24 -2.60
N PHE A 178 -9.65 3.54 -2.79
CA PHE A 178 -8.66 2.55 -3.21
C PHE A 178 -8.55 1.46 -2.14
N PRO A 179 -8.88 0.19 -2.46
CA PRO A 179 -9.03 -0.86 -1.46
C PRO A 179 -7.67 -1.45 -1.06
N ALA A 180 -7.46 -1.61 0.23
CA ALA A 180 -6.31 -2.32 0.79
C ALA A 180 -6.65 -2.94 2.15
N VAL A 181 -5.76 -3.82 2.63
CA VAL A 181 -5.88 -4.46 3.95
C VAL A 181 -4.63 -4.16 4.76
N VAL A 182 -4.80 -3.79 6.02
CA VAL A 182 -3.67 -3.62 6.95
C VAL A 182 -3.07 -5.00 7.24
N THR A 183 -1.82 -5.21 6.86
CA THR A 183 -1.13 -6.49 7.11
C THR A 183 0.12 -6.36 7.97
N MET A 184 0.59 -5.13 8.22
CA MET A 184 1.52 -4.82 9.30
C MET A 184 1.08 -3.51 9.95
N ASP A 185 0.93 -3.49 11.27
CA ASP A 185 0.42 -2.34 12.01
C ASP A 185 1.49 -1.63 12.85
N SER A 186 1.12 -0.49 13.42
CA SER A 186 1.98 0.30 14.30
C SER A 186 2.14 -0.30 15.71
N HIS A 187 1.50 -1.44 15.98
CA HIS A 187 1.57 -2.15 17.26
C HIS A 187 2.55 -3.33 17.22
N GLY A 188 3.28 -3.53 16.11
CA GLY A 188 4.28 -4.58 15.96
C GLY A 188 3.72 -5.91 15.48
N ARG A 189 2.48 -5.96 14.95
CA ARG A 189 1.91 -7.17 14.36
C ARG A 189 2.13 -7.23 12.86
N SER A 190 2.42 -8.44 12.37
CA SER A 190 2.57 -8.74 10.94
C SER A 190 1.81 -10.02 10.60
N LEU A 191 0.75 -9.91 9.81
CA LEU A 191 -0.01 -11.04 9.30
C LEU A 191 0.90 -12.02 8.53
N HIS A 192 1.86 -11.49 7.78
CA HIS A 192 2.80 -12.30 7.01
C HIS A 192 3.69 -13.17 7.91
N ALA A 193 4.19 -12.60 9.02
CA ALA A 193 4.98 -13.35 10.01
C ALA A 193 4.13 -14.39 10.73
N GLU A 194 2.92 -14.02 11.16
CA GLU A 194 1.98 -14.92 11.86
C GLU A 194 1.62 -16.14 10.99
N VAL A 195 1.32 -15.93 9.70
CA VAL A 195 1.00 -17.01 8.75
C VAL A 195 2.22 -17.89 8.46
N ALA A 196 3.42 -17.30 8.32
CA ALA A 196 4.65 -18.06 8.11
C ALA A 196 4.96 -18.96 9.30
N GLU A 197 4.86 -18.44 10.53
CA GLU A 197 5.09 -19.19 11.76
C GLU A 197 4.09 -20.36 11.92
N ALA A 198 2.81 -20.09 11.71
CA ALA A 198 1.78 -21.12 11.76
C ALA A 198 2.02 -22.22 10.72
N SER A 199 2.43 -21.85 9.52
CA SER A 199 2.74 -22.82 8.44
C SER A 199 3.96 -23.68 8.78
N LEU A 200 5.01 -23.10 9.37
CA LEU A 200 6.20 -23.83 9.79
C LEU A 200 5.90 -24.81 10.94
N SER A 201 5.03 -24.42 11.88
CA SER A 201 4.62 -25.30 12.98
C SER A 201 3.90 -26.55 12.46
N VAL A 202 2.95 -26.37 11.52
CA VAL A 202 2.25 -27.52 10.90
C VAL A 202 3.22 -28.40 10.10
N LEU A 203 4.20 -27.81 9.40
CA LEU A 203 5.18 -28.58 8.68
C LEU A 203 6.04 -29.45 9.62
N ALA A 204 6.46 -28.89 10.76
CA ALA A 204 7.29 -29.61 11.75
C ALA A 204 6.54 -30.79 12.41
N GLU A 205 5.21 -30.71 12.52
CA GLU A 205 4.38 -31.78 13.06
C GLU A 205 4.15 -32.94 12.06
N ASN A 206 4.41 -32.72 10.76
CA ASN A 206 4.17 -33.69 9.68
C ASN A 206 5.46 -34.25 9.04
N ILE A 207 6.63 -33.96 9.59
CA ILE A 207 7.93 -34.55 9.24
C ILE A 207 8.44 -35.44 10.38
#